data_320176d4047b5b186b48180792a120fb
#
_entry.id   320176d4047b5b186b48180792a120fb
#
_cell.length_a   1.000
_cell.length_b   1.000
_cell.length_c   1.000
_cell.angle_alpha   90.00
_cell.angle_beta   90.00
_cell.angle_gamma   90.00
#
_symmetry.space_group_name_H-M   'P 1'
#
loop_
_entity.id
_entity.type
_entity.pdbx_description
1 polymer ?
#
loop_
_entity_poly.entity_id
_entity_poly.type
_entity_poly.pdbx_seq_one_letter_code
_entity_poly.pdbx_strand_id
1 'polypeptide(L)'
;MLKSKSSSSERHWGRKAIASCVSALALAASACSGQGGEEDSSSAPQEPESYGYFGYQVNSRLATTNAGTSFGDATSAGLLSTRLYPGLFVPGPSGELIPNADLVETEELPPVAGSDQRSVQLTLEEDAVFSDGTPVTCDDYFLAYVAGTHPAEFASHMPLMNDIADFSCEPQSKTFTLTFNKDQGQRWRHMFGAGTVMPAHALAKKSELSIEELNAALTVEDMQALAPVAKEWRYGFSVAEDQLDPELQVSFGPYVIDKVGDEGEIILKANEKYFGDAPAEDHVVVWPSEADAQKLADKGALRVVDAASENPDWLDSTKDEAGESPYEVTPMVGELTDTLTLSEAGVFAEPWARESFAACVDQQAVAQASSAASGVEVPPAYLRTVSATNPVAGSLEKVGKDHQGTDLAKAGDLNGTTIKVGYLGPDKRYAAMVEQLRASCEPAGITIEDASAEFMSQHYLEMDPETWAPTVDAFLGPVDPQTEYSTVESSMKNSAELKKTEEALWKDVPSIPLSAQPRVFLVRRDVEGVLPYTGVSGIGWNMDRWHSTAPTDKE
;
A
#
# COMPACT_ATOMS: atom_id res chain seq x y z
N MET A 1 -29.84 18.39 -53.18
CA MET A 1 -31.30 18.16 -53.15
C MET A 1 -31.58 16.91 -52.35
N LEU A 2 -32.04 17.09 -51.17
CA LEU A 2 -33.16 16.48 -50.48
C LEU A 2 -33.04 16.75 -48.97
N LYS A 3 -33.99 17.49 -48.50
CA LYS A 3 -34.24 17.85 -47.08
C LYS A 3 -34.85 16.65 -46.37
N SER A 4 -34.53 16.42 -45.12
CA SER A 4 -35.44 15.75 -44.21
C SER A 4 -35.31 16.26 -42.78
N LYS A 5 -36.42 16.40 -42.22
CA LYS A 5 -36.93 17.14 -41.11
C LYS A 5 -36.46 16.62 -39.73
N SER A 6 -36.23 17.57 -38.85
CA SER A 6 -36.24 17.45 -37.38
C SER A 6 -37.61 17.00 -36.85
N SER A 7 -37.64 16.15 -35.83
CA SER A 7 -38.76 16.07 -34.89
C SER A 7 -38.22 15.96 -33.46
N SER A 8 -38.39 17.05 -32.73
CA SER A 8 -38.28 17.17 -31.30
C SER A 8 -39.46 16.44 -30.63
N SER A 9 -39.20 15.65 -29.59
CA SER A 9 -40.25 15.27 -28.65
C SER A 9 -39.75 15.54 -27.21
N GLU A 10 -40.24 16.68 -26.72
CA GLU A 10 -40.20 17.00 -25.29
C GLU A 10 -41.13 16.06 -24.54
N ARG A 11 -40.66 15.47 -23.43
CA ARG A 11 -41.51 14.86 -22.43
C ARG A 11 -41.34 15.57 -21.09
N HIS A 12 -42.36 16.33 -20.75
CA HIS A 12 -42.64 16.86 -19.42
C HIS A 12 -42.73 15.72 -18.38
N TRP A 13 -42.03 15.84 -17.31
CA TRP A 13 -42.30 15.12 -16.06
C TRP A 13 -42.88 16.07 -15.02
N GLY A 14 -44.15 15.81 -14.70
CA GLY A 14 -44.90 16.56 -13.71
C GLY A 14 -44.50 16.21 -12.28
N ARG A 15 -44.34 17.27 -11.48
CA ARG A 15 -44.26 17.24 -10.03
C ARG A 15 -45.62 16.77 -9.46
N LYS A 16 -45.58 15.71 -8.63
CA LYS A 16 -46.69 15.43 -7.69
C LYS A 16 -46.22 15.69 -6.27
N ALA A 17 -46.79 16.72 -5.66
CA ALA A 17 -46.78 16.96 -4.22
C ALA A 17 -47.69 15.95 -3.55
N ILE A 18 -47.27 15.35 -2.47
CA ILE A 18 -48.12 14.58 -1.56
C ILE A 18 -48.09 15.28 -0.20
N ALA A 19 -49.27 15.63 0.23
CA ALA A 19 -49.56 16.37 1.43
C ALA A 19 -49.54 15.47 2.69
N SER A 20 -49.19 16.09 3.79
CA SER A 20 -49.20 15.59 5.17
C SER A 20 -50.60 15.09 5.59
N CYS A 21 -50.62 13.97 6.33
CA CYS A 21 -51.72 13.69 7.27
C CYS A 21 -51.15 13.45 8.67
N VAL A 22 -51.36 14.42 9.52
CA VAL A 22 -51.25 14.32 10.98
C VAL A 22 -52.48 13.58 11.49
N SER A 23 -52.31 12.54 12.29
CA SER A 23 -53.39 11.97 13.11
C SER A 23 -52.89 11.81 14.53
N ALA A 24 -53.38 12.69 15.38
CA ALA A 24 -53.28 12.58 16.82
C ALA A 24 -54.38 11.61 17.33
N LEU A 25 -54.01 10.73 18.25
CA LEU A 25 -54.98 10.04 19.11
C LEU A 25 -54.48 10.06 20.55
N ALA A 26 -55.35 10.57 21.39
CA ALA A 26 -55.13 10.82 22.81
C ALA A 26 -55.61 9.66 23.69
N LEU A 27 -54.89 9.45 24.80
CA LEU A 27 -55.33 9.15 26.17
C LEU A 27 -56.36 8.04 26.44
N ALA A 28 -55.92 7.07 27.25
CA ALA A 28 -56.73 6.56 28.36
C ALA A 28 -55.83 6.30 29.57
N ALA A 29 -56.06 7.05 30.62
CA ALA A 29 -55.47 6.86 31.94
C ALA A 29 -56.22 5.76 32.69
N SER A 30 -55.52 4.93 33.43
CA SER A 30 -56.08 4.18 34.56
C SER A 30 -55.08 4.26 35.72
N ALA A 31 -55.49 4.96 36.74
CA ALA A 31 -54.84 5.06 38.03
C ALA A 31 -55.08 3.79 38.88
N CYS A 32 -54.02 3.28 39.50
CA CYS A 32 -54.13 2.61 40.79
C CYS A 32 -52.88 2.93 41.63
N SER A 33 -53.15 3.42 42.78
CA SER A 33 -52.32 3.89 43.86
C SER A 33 -51.43 2.77 44.48
N GLY A 34 -50.22 3.11 44.82
CA GLY A 34 -49.37 2.36 45.74
C GLY A 34 -48.15 3.18 46.12
N GLN A 35 -48.04 3.48 47.36
CA GLN A 35 -47.14 4.38 48.06
C GLN A 35 -45.68 3.84 48.14
N GLY A 36 -44.67 4.71 48.00
CA GLY A 36 -43.43 4.64 48.75
C GLY A 36 -42.14 4.45 47.91
N GLY A 37 -41.25 5.40 48.02
CA GLY A 37 -39.84 5.28 47.70
C GLY A 37 -39.38 6.26 46.64
N GLU A 38 -38.93 7.45 47.03
CA GLU A 38 -38.02 8.28 46.27
C GLU A 38 -36.69 7.52 46.17
N GLU A 39 -36.42 6.93 45.01
CA GLU A 39 -35.06 6.57 44.60
C GLU A 39 -34.65 7.54 43.50
N ASP A 40 -33.73 8.39 43.88
CA ASP A 40 -32.97 9.28 43.04
C ASP A 40 -32.18 8.41 42.04
N SER A 41 -32.73 8.20 40.84
CA SER A 41 -31.97 7.58 39.74
C SER A 41 -31.01 8.63 39.14
N SER A 42 -29.93 8.88 39.83
CA SER A 42 -28.74 9.40 39.18
C SER A 42 -28.32 8.33 38.14
N SER A 43 -28.62 8.58 36.87
CA SER A 43 -27.99 7.83 35.78
C SER A 43 -26.47 8.02 35.92
N ALA A 44 -25.80 6.96 36.39
CA ALA A 44 -24.35 6.88 36.27
C ALA A 44 -23.97 7.17 34.80
N PRO A 45 -22.89 7.89 34.55
CA PRO A 45 -22.37 8.02 33.21
C PRO A 45 -22.24 6.62 32.64
N GLN A 46 -22.87 6.33 31.49
CA GLN A 46 -22.57 5.10 30.76
C GLN A 46 -21.09 5.16 30.44
N GLU A 47 -20.33 4.22 30.98
CA GLU A 47 -18.96 3.99 30.56
C GLU A 47 -18.98 3.83 29.04
N PRO A 48 -18.05 4.47 28.29
CA PRO A 48 -18.00 4.32 26.85
C PRO A 48 -17.84 2.83 26.55
N GLU A 49 -18.70 2.30 25.66
CA GLU A 49 -18.56 0.92 25.19
C GLU A 49 -17.12 0.77 24.67
N SER A 50 -16.30 0.02 25.41
CA SER A 50 -14.97 -0.32 24.95
C SER A 50 -15.15 -1.23 23.74
N TYR A 51 -14.54 -0.89 22.61
CA TYR A 51 -14.34 -1.87 21.55
C TYR A 51 -13.42 -2.94 22.16
N GLY A 52 -13.97 -4.10 22.50
CA GLY A 52 -13.27 -5.17 23.22
C GLY A 52 -12.12 -5.83 22.43
N TYR A 53 -11.71 -5.23 21.29
CA TYR A 53 -10.70 -5.76 20.38
C TYR A 53 -9.44 -4.90 20.35
N PHE A 54 -8.33 -5.53 20.00
CA PHE A 54 -7.04 -4.87 19.82
C PHE A 54 -7.09 -3.97 18.57
N GLY A 55 -6.92 -2.65 18.73
CA GLY A 55 -7.01 -1.69 17.62
C GLY A 55 -5.66 -1.26 17.09
N TYR A 56 -5.52 -1.33 15.77
CA TYR A 56 -4.38 -0.85 15.00
C TYR A 56 -4.85 0.16 13.96
N GLN A 57 -4.31 1.39 13.96
CA GLN A 57 -4.60 2.37 12.92
C GLN A 57 -3.42 2.47 11.95
N VAL A 58 -3.70 2.29 10.66
CA VAL A 58 -2.71 2.46 9.58
C VAL A 58 -2.66 3.90 9.10
N ASN A 59 -1.51 4.34 8.59
CA ASN A 59 -1.34 5.64 7.94
C ASN A 59 -1.67 5.57 6.44
N SER A 60 -2.75 4.90 6.10
CA SER A 60 -3.21 4.78 4.73
C SER A 60 -4.71 4.49 4.69
N ARG A 61 -5.31 4.67 3.53
CA ARG A 61 -6.66 4.24 3.23
C ARG A 61 -6.73 2.72 3.12
N LEU A 62 -7.76 2.10 3.70
CA LEU A 62 -8.04 0.68 3.50
C LEU A 62 -8.98 0.53 2.29
N ALA A 63 -8.43 0.11 1.15
CA ALA A 63 -9.20 0.05 -0.10
C ALA A 63 -9.20 -1.35 -0.74
N THR A 64 -8.10 -2.07 -0.65
CA THR A 64 -7.92 -3.41 -1.25
C THR A 64 -6.93 -4.22 -0.42
N THR A 65 -7.02 -5.55 -0.52
CA THR A 65 -6.00 -6.46 0.01
C THR A 65 -4.94 -6.85 -1.03
N ASN A 66 -5.16 -6.54 -2.31
CA ASN A 66 -4.20 -6.88 -3.37
C ASN A 66 -3.14 -5.78 -3.53
N ALA A 67 -1.99 -5.96 -2.88
CA ALA A 67 -0.83 -5.06 -2.98
C ALA A 67 -0.07 -5.19 -4.31
N GLY A 68 -0.36 -6.21 -5.14
CA GLY A 68 0.26 -6.41 -6.44
C GLY A 68 -0.29 -5.52 -7.55
N THR A 69 -1.37 -4.76 -7.30
CA THR A 69 -1.91 -3.79 -8.25
C THR A 69 -1.31 -2.40 -8.05
N SER A 70 -1.29 -1.57 -9.09
CA SER A 70 -0.85 -0.16 -8.98
C SER A 70 -1.68 0.64 -7.97
N PHE A 71 -2.97 0.32 -7.81
CA PHE A 71 -3.81 0.94 -6.81
C PHE A 71 -3.53 0.41 -5.39
N GLY A 72 -3.28 -0.90 -5.26
CA GLY A 72 -2.88 -1.51 -3.99
C GLY A 72 -1.53 -0.98 -3.50
N ASP A 73 -0.57 -0.77 -4.40
CA ASP A 73 0.70 -0.11 -4.10
C ASP A 73 0.47 1.33 -3.60
N ALA A 74 -0.29 2.14 -4.35
CA ALA A 74 -0.60 3.52 -3.98
C ALA A 74 -1.33 3.65 -2.63
N THR A 75 -2.20 2.69 -2.28
CA THR A 75 -2.92 2.65 -1.00
C THR A 75 -2.14 1.93 0.10
N SER A 76 -0.90 1.52 -0.16
CA SER A 76 -0.07 0.74 0.77
C SER A 76 -0.82 -0.50 1.31
N ALA A 77 -1.51 -1.21 0.42
CA ALA A 77 -2.32 -2.39 0.78
C ALA A 77 -1.52 -3.46 1.54
N GLY A 78 -0.20 -3.49 1.36
CA GLY A 78 0.72 -4.33 2.14
C GLY A 78 0.59 -4.14 3.65
N LEU A 79 0.23 -2.95 4.14
CA LEU A 79 0.04 -2.69 5.58
C LEU A 79 -1.11 -3.53 6.18
N LEU A 80 -2.21 -3.69 5.42
CA LEU A 80 -3.33 -4.56 5.82
C LEU A 80 -3.00 -6.03 5.55
N SER A 81 -2.44 -6.31 4.37
CA SER A 81 -2.33 -7.66 3.83
C SER A 81 -1.17 -8.46 4.43
N THR A 82 -0.27 -7.83 5.19
CA THR A 82 0.93 -8.48 5.71
C THR A 82 0.66 -9.71 6.56
N ARG A 83 -0.52 -9.82 7.18
CA ARG A 83 -0.95 -11.00 7.97
C ARG A 83 -2.19 -11.70 7.42
N LEU A 84 -2.70 -11.27 6.26
CA LEU A 84 -3.70 -11.98 5.47
C LEU A 84 -3.02 -12.83 4.38
N TYR A 85 -2.10 -12.22 3.65
CA TYR A 85 -1.32 -12.80 2.56
C TYR A 85 0.17 -12.52 2.81
N PRO A 86 0.81 -13.23 3.75
CA PRO A 86 2.19 -12.97 4.13
C PRO A 86 3.15 -13.17 2.95
N GLY A 87 4.20 -12.34 2.89
CA GLY A 87 5.25 -12.50 1.91
C GLY A 87 6.14 -13.73 2.18
N LEU A 88 6.86 -14.16 1.16
CA LEU A 88 7.85 -15.23 1.26
C LEU A 88 9.02 -14.85 2.17
N PHE A 89 9.26 -13.55 2.35
CA PHE A 89 10.34 -13.01 3.18
C PHE A 89 9.80 -12.00 4.16
N VAL A 90 10.43 -11.95 5.32
CA VAL A 90 10.11 -11.04 6.42
C VAL A 90 11.35 -10.27 6.86
N PRO A 91 11.19 -9.10 7.50
CA PRO A 91 12.32 -8.34 8.03
C PRO A 91 13.12 -9.12 9.07
N GLY A 92 14.42 -9.23 8.87
CA GLY A 92 15.35 -9.79 9.84
C GLY A 92 15.89 -8.74 10.82
N PRO A 93 16.61 -9.17 11.86
CA PRO A 93 17.07 -8.28 12.95
C PRO A 93 18.04 -7.18 12.52
N SER A 94 18.70 -7.34 11.39
CA SER A 94 19.71 -6.39 10.87
C SER A 94 19.20 -5.64 9.63
N GLY A 95 17.90 -5.72 9.33
CA GLY A 95 17.28 -5.09 8.15
C GLY A 95 17.37 -5.91 6.85
N GLU A 96 17.98 -7.11 6.89
CA GLU A 96 17.94 -8.06 5.79
C GLU A 96 16.57 -8.74 5.68
N LEU A 97 16.23 -9.24 4.49
CA LEU A 97 15.07 -10.09 4.29
C LEU A 97 15.45 -11.56 4.51
N ILE A 98 14.78 -12.22 5.44
CA ILE A 98 14.96 -13.65 5.75
C ILE A 98 13.71 -14.43 5.30
N PRO A 99 13.85 -15.72 4.93
CA PRO A 99 12.69 -16.54 4.61
C PRO A 99 11.65 -16.54 5.74
N ASN A 100 10.38 -16.43 5.37
CA ASN A 100 9.28 -16.67 6.30
C ASN A 100 9.24 -18.18 6.62
N ALA A 101 9.82 -18.55 7.76
CA ALA A 101 10.02 -19.93 8.13
C ALA A 101 8.72 -20.73 8.33
N ASP A 102 7.59 -20.04 8.54
CA ASP A 102 6.27 -20.68 8.60
C ASP A 102 5.74 -21.05 7.18
N LEU A 103 6.32 -20.49 6.11
CA LEU A 103 5.76 -20.55 4.76
C LEU A 103 6.68 -21.21 3.73
N VAL A 104 8.00 -20.96 3.78
CA VAL A 104 8.89 -21.33 2.69
C VAL A 104 10.30 -21.69 3.13
N GLU A 105 10.83 -22.75 2.50
CA GLU A 105 12.25 -23.03 2.42
C GLU A 105 12.82 -22.61 1.07
N THR A 106 14.06 -22.11 1.04
CA THR A 106 14.68 -21.59 -0.17
C THR A 106 16.08 -22.18 -0.38
N GLU A 107 16.41 -22.53 -1.65
CA GLU A 107 17.72 -23.02 -2.03
C GLU A 107 18.21 -22.33 -3.31
N GLU A 108 19.37 -21.66 -3.24
CA GLU A 108 20.05 -21.19 -4.47
C GLU A 108 20.71 -22.39 -5.16
N LEU A 109 20.22 -22.70 -6.37
CA LEU A 109 20.73 -23.84 -7.13
C LEU A 109 22.11 -23.52 -7.76
N PRO A 110 22.99 -24.52 -7.89
CA PRO A 110 24.24 -24.35 -8.61
C PRO A 110 23.99 -23.90 -10.06
N PRO A 111 24.79 -22.97 -10.61
CA PRO A 111 24.65 -22.57 -12.00
C PRO A 111 24.72 -23.77 -12.96
N VAL A 112 23.81 -23.82 -13.92
CA VAL A 112 23.89 -24.84 -14.99
C VAL A 112 25.15 -24.62 -15.80
N ALA A 113 25.86 -25.71 -16.13
CA ALA A 113 27.13 -25.64 -16.87
C ALA A 113 26.94 -24.86 -18.18
N GLY A 114 27.68 -23.75 -18.31
CA GLY A 114 27.61 -22.86 -19.48
C GLY A 114 26.54 -21.76 -19.41
N SER A 115 25.81 -21.65 -18.30
CA SER A 115 24.89 -20.54 -17.99
C SER A 115 25.45 -19.70 -16.83
N ASP A 116 25.37 -18.38 -16.98
CA ASP A 116 25.66 -17.42 -15.89
C ASP A 116 24.36 -17.01 -15.16
N GLN A 117 23.25 -17.70 -15.43
CA GLN A 117 21.95 -17.39 -14.83
C GLN A 117 21.86 -17.93 -13.40
N ARG A 118 21.27 -17.15 -12.53
CA ARG A 118 20.89 -17.56 -11.18
C ARG A 118 19.61 -18.37 -11.23
N SER A 119 19.51 -19.40 -10.41
CA SER A 119 18.26 -20.12 -10.20
C SER A 119 18.05 -20.33 -8.69
N VAL A 120 16.81 -20.18 -8.25
CA VAL A 120 16.41 -20.36 -6.86
C VAL A 120 15.20 -21.30 -6.83
N GLN A 121 15.30 -22.34 -6.03
CA GLN A 121 14.18 -23.22 -5.73
C GLN A 121 13.51 -22.74 -4.44
N LEU A 122 12.17 -22.71 -4.47
CA LEU A 122 11.32 -22.38 -3.34
C LEU A 122 10.41 -23.57 -3.07
N THR A 123 10.35 -23.98 -1.82
CA THR A 123 9.50 -25.08 -1.36
C THR A 123 8.57 -24.57 -0.27
N LEU A 124 7.28 -24.51 -0.57
CA LEU A 124 6.24 -24.11 0.38
C LEU A 124 6.03 -25.20 1.42
N GLU A 125 5.67 -24.78 2.64
CA GLU A 125 5.30 -25.71 3.69
C GLU A 125 4.16 -26.64 3.24
N GLU A 126 4.29 -27.93 3.56
CA GLU A 126 3.33 -28.97 3.10
C GLU A 126 1.92 -28.68 3.62
N ASP A 127 1.81 -28.22 4.88
CA ASP A 127 0.54 -27.93 5.55
C ASP A 127 0.00 -26.54 5.24
N ALA A 128 0.70 -25.74 4.41
CA ALA A 128 0.24 -24.40 4.04
C ALA A 128 -1.06 -24.47 3.25
N VAL A 129 -2.13 -23.91 3.83
CA VAL A 129 -3.48 -23.88 3.26
C VAL A 129 -4.11 -22.51 3.40
N PHE A 130 -5.03 -22.19 2.51
CA PHE A 130 -5.93 -21.06 2.64
C PHE A 130 -7.01 -21.30 3.71
N SER A 131 -7.66 -20.26 4.14
CA SER A 131 -8.73 -20.31 5.16
C SER A 131 -9.95 -21.12 4.76
N ASP A 132 -10.16 -21.39 3.48
CA ASP A 132 -11.17 -22.32 2.98
C ASP A 132 -10.69 -23.78 3.00
N GLY A 133 -9.39 -24.02 3.18
CA GLY A 133 -8.73 -25.31 3.26
C GLY A 133 -8.09 -25.76 1.94
N THR A 134 -8.11 -24.93 0.91
CA THR A 134 -7.40 -25.19 -0.34
C THR A 134 -5.88 -25.05 -0.12
N PRO A 135 -5.04 -25.98 -0.61
CA PRO A 135 -3.59 -25.86 -0.48
C PRO A 135 -3.02 -24.59 -1.14
N VAL A 136 -2.08 -23.92 -0.49
CA VAL A 136 -1.24 -22.90 -1.14
C VAL A 136 -0.23 -23.63 -2.03
N THR A 137 -0.17 -23.27 -3.30
CA THR A 137 0.64 -23.99 -4.28
C THR A 137 1.43 -23.02 -5.16
N CYS A 138 2.30 -23.53 -6.00
CA CYS A 138 3.03 -22.72 -6.97
C CYS A 138 2.11 -22.03 -7.99
N ASP A 139 0.87 -22.49 -8.17
CA ASP A 139 -0.11 -21.86 -9.08
C ASP A 139 -0.43 -20.43 -8.65
N ASP A 140 -0.49 -20.16 -7.33
CA ASP A 140 -0.76 -18.84 -6.77
C ASP A 140 0.39 -17.85 -7.10
N TYR A 141 1.62 -18.34 -7.00
CA TYR A 141 2.84 -17.57 -7.33
C TYR A 141 3.02 -17.39 -8.84
N PHE A 142 2.62 -18.41 -9.63
CA PHE A 142 2.65 -18.33 -11.09
C PHE A 142 1.66 -17.30 -11.63
N LEU A 143 0.46 -17.24 -11.05
CA LEU A 143 -0.49 -16.18 -11.36
C LEU A 143 0.07 -14.79 -11.04
N ALA A 144 0.68 -14.62 -9.87
CA ALA A 144 1.31 -13.36 -9.48
C ALA A 144 2.46 -12.96 -10.42
N TYR A 145 3.27 -13.93 -10.87
CA TYR A 145 4.31 -13.72 -11.87
C TYR A 145 3.72 -13.22 -13.20
N VAL A 146 2.72 -13.91 -13.75
CA VAL A 146 2.07 -13.49 -15.00
C VAL A 146 1.40 -12.13 -14.87
N ALA A 147 0.72 -11.87 -13.73
CA ALA A 147 0.12 -10.56 -13.48
C ALA A 147 1.18 -9.44 -13.44
N GLY A 148 2.36 -9.70 -12.86
CA GLY A 148 3.46 -8.72 -12.79
C GLY A 148 4.16 -8.48 -14.13
N THR A 149 4.22 -9.47 -15.01
CA THR A 149 4.81 -9.33 -16.36
C THR A 149 3.84 -8.75 -17.39
N HIS A 150 2.54 -8.65 -17.04
CA HIS A 150 1.49 -8.07 -17.90
C HIS A 150 0.76 -6.92 -17.18
N PRO A 151 1.49 -5.83 -16.83
CA PRO A 151 0.93 -4.75 -16.02
C PRO A 151 -0.25 -4.02 -16.68
N ALA A 152 -0.28 -3.94 -18.00
CA ALA A 152 -1.38 -3.28 -18.73
C ALA A 152 -2.72 -4.04 -18.56
N GLU A 153 -2.70 -5.37 -18.62
CA GLU A 153 -3.88 -6.22 -18.52
C GLU A 153 -4.35 -6.34 -17.07
N PHE A 154 -3.42 -6.52 -16.12
CA PHE A 154 -3.71 -6.76 -14.71
C PHE A 154 -3.73 -5.48 -13.85
N ALA A 155 -3.34 -4.33 -14.40
CA ALA A 155 -3.05 -3.09 -13.66
C ALA A 155 -2.09 -3.34 -12.48
N SER A 156 -1.11 -4.19 -12.68
CA SER A 156 -0.15 -4.60 -11.66
C SER A 156 1.02 -3.63 -11.56
N HIS A 157 1.66 -3.61 -10.37
CA HIS A 157 2.92 -2.91 -10.15
C HIS A 157 3.87 -3.84 -9.37
N MET A 158 4.52 -4.72 -10.08
CA MET A 158 5.48 -5.70 -9.54
C MET A 158 6.71 -5.81 -10.48
N PRO A 159 7.55 -4.76 -10.56
CA PRO A 159 8.59 -4.64 -11.58
C PRO A 159 9.63 -5.77 -11.54
N LEU A 160 9.89 -6.37 -10.37
CA LEU A 160 10.85 -7.46 -10.22
C LEU A 160 10.47 -8.74 -10.97
N MET A 161 9.20 -8.92 -11.33
CA MET A 161 8.77 -10.10 -12.09
C MET A 161 9.43 -10.16 -13.48
N ASN A 162 9.83 -9.01 -14.04
CA ASN A 162 10.58 -8.93 -15.29
C ASN A 162 12.04 -9.45 -15.19
N ASP A 163 12.57 -9.62 -13.98
CA ASP A 163 13.91 -10.23 -13.78
C ASP A 163 13.89 -11.74 -14.03
N ILE A 164 12.71 -12.39 -14.00
CA ILE A 164 12.52 -13.83 -14.17
C ILE A 164 12.54 -14.17 -15.66
N ALA A 165 13.42 -15.11 -16.06
CA ALA A 165 13.48 -15.65 -17.41
C ALA A 165 12.60 -16.90 -17.58
N ASP A 166 12.48 -17.71 -16.52
CA ASP A 166 11.66 -18.92 -16.51
C ASP A 166 11.11 -19.17 -15.11
N PHE A 167 9.81 -19.40 -15.05
CA PHE A 167 9.09 -19.81 -13.86
C PHE A 167 8.65 -21.26 -14.03
N SER A 168 9.38 -22.19 -13.42
CA SER A 168 9.10 -23.62 -13.53
C SER A 168 8.23 -24.08 -12.37
N CYS A 169 7.00 -24.44 -12.68
CA CYS A 169 5.97 -24.90 -11.73
C CYS A 169 5.19 -26.08 -12.35
N GLU A 170 5.20 -27.24 -11.68
CA GLU A 170 4.23 -28.29 -11.96
C GLU A 170 2.89 -27.95 -11.29
N PRO A 171 1.77 -27.99 -11.97
CA PRO A 171 0.47 -27.60 -11.40
C PRO A 171 0.20 -28.24 -10.04
N GLN A 172 -0.25 -27.44 -9.09
CA GLN A 172 -0.55 -27.82 -7.70
C GLN A 172 0.67 -28.29 -6.88
N SER A 173 1.88 -28.02 -7.35
CA SER A 173 3.11 -28.35 -6.61
C SER A 173 3.34 -27.38 -5.44
N LYS A 174 3.99 -27.87 -4.38
CA LYS A 174 4.55 -27.04 -3.31
C LYS A 174 5.92 -26.46 -3.67
N THR A 175 6.55 -26.94 -4.73
CA THR A 175 7.90 -26.53 -5.12
C THR A 175 7.87 -25.90 -6.50
N PHE A 176 8.58 -24.80 -6.65
CA PHE A 176 8.80 -24.11 -7.93
C PHE A 176 10.21 -23.56 -8.01
N THR A 177 10.69 -23.31 -9.22
CA THR A 177 12.01 -22.79 -9.47
C THR A 177 11.93 -21.52 -10.30
N LEU A 178 12.61 -20.47 -9.85
CA LEU A 178 12.81 -19.23 -10.57
C LEU A 178 14.18 -19.26 -11.22
N THR A 179 14.25 -19.10 -12.53
CA THR A 179 15.50 -18.86 -13.26
C THR A 179 15.48 -17.42 -13.75
N PHE A 180 16.53 -16.67 -13.44
CA PHE A 180 16.58 -15.24 -13.72
C PHE A 180 17.25 -14.94 -15.05
N ASN A 181 16.93 -13.80 -15.62
CA ASN A 181 17.66 -13.25 -16.76
C ASN A 181 19.13 -13.07 -16.41
N LYS A 182 19.99 -13.07 -17.43
CA LYS A 182 21.42 -12.90 -17.24
C LYS A 182 21.70 -11.61 -16.46
N ASP A 183 22.56 -11.72 -15.45
CA ASP A 183 22.96 -10.63 -14.54
C ASP A 183 21.82 -10.07 -13.66
N GLN A 184 20.65 -10.72 -13.64
CA GLN A 184 19.51 -10.36 -12.81
C GLN A 184 19.30 -11.31 -11.61
N GLY A 185 18.25 -11.09 -10.83
CA GLY A 185 17.83 -11.96 -9.74
C GLY A 185 18.64 -11.82 -8.45
N GLN A 186 19.45 -10.76 -8.29
CA GLN A 186 20.12 -10.52 -7.01
C GLN A 186 19.13 -10.08 -5.90
N ARG A 187 17.99 -9.52 -6.29
CA ARG A 187 16.94 -9.01 -5.39
C ARG A 187 15.77 -9.99 -5.24
N TRP A 188 15.97 -11.27 -5.49
CA TRP A 188 14.90 -12.26 -5.48
C TRP A 188 14.16 -12.37 -4.15
N ARG A 189 14.79 -11.95 -3.03
CA ARG A 189 14.16 -11.90 -1.71
C ARG A 189 13.12 -10.78 -1.56
N HIS A 190 13.10 -9.82 -2.47
CA HIS A 190 12.08 -8.77 -2.51
C HIS A 190 10.85 -9.16 -3.35
N MET A 191 10.87 -10.32 -4.02
CA MET A 191 9.74 -10.82 -4.79
C MET A 191 8.68 -11.44 -3.90
N PHE A 192 7.45 -11.46 -4.38
CA PHE A 192 6.32 -12.06 -3.68
C PHE A 192 6.16 -11.53 -2.24
N GLY A 193 6.20 -10.21 -2.13
CA GLY A 193 5.97 -9.51 -0.86
C GLY A 193 4.54 -9.66 -0.33
N ALA A 194 4.31 -9.17 0.87
CA ALA A 194 2.99 -9.24 1.50
C ALA A 194 1.88 -8.65 0.64
N GLY A 195 0.80 -9.39 0.44
CA GLY A 195 -0.37 -8.96 -0.35
C GLY A 195 -0.19 -9.03 -1.86
N THR A 196 0.93 -9.57 -2.39
CA THR A 196 1.16 -9.66 -3.84
C THR A 196 0.80 -11.02 -4.44
N VAL A 197 0.50 -12.01 -3.61
CA VAL A 197 0.11 -13.36 -4.02
C VAL A 197 -1.33 -13.62 -3.61
N MET A 198 -2.22 -13.72 -4.60
CA MET A 198 -3.66 -13.88 -4.42
C MET A 198 -4.09 -15.33 -4.72
N PRO A 199 -5.20 -15.82 -4.13
CA PRO A 199 -5.65 -17.21 -4.27
C PRO A 199 -6.08 -17.54 -5.71
N ALA A 200 -5.22 -18.25 -6.45
CA ALA A 200 -5.46 -18.61 -7.85
C ALA A 200 -6.74 -19.43 -8.05
N HIS A 201 -7.03 -20.37 -7.14
CA HIS A 201 -8.22 -21.20 -7.17
C HIS A 201 -9.53 -20.38 -7.03
N ALA A 202 -9.50 -19.36 -6.15
CA ALA A 202 -10.65 -18.49 -5.94
C ALA A 202 -10.88 -17.57 -7.14
N LEU A 203 -9.80 -17.02 -7.70
CA LEU A 203 -9.84 -16.23 -8.93
C LEU A 203 -10.31 -17.05 -10.13
N ALA A 204 -9.84 -18.29 -10.30
CA ALA A 204 -10.32 -19.19 -11.33
C ALA A 204 -11.82 -19.43 -11.20
N LYS A 205 -12.28 -19.84 -10.01
CA LYS A 205 -13.70 -20.06 -9.71
C LYS A 205 -14.56 -18.83 -10.00
N LYS A 206 -14.12 -17.65 -9.58
CA LYS A 206 -14.83 -16.39 -9.79
C LYS A 206 -14.90 -16.00 -11.27
N SER A 207 -13.90 -16.41 -12.04
CA SER A 207 -13.80 -16.19 -13.50
C SER A 207 -14.44 -17.31 -14.33
N GLU A 208 -15.17 -18.24 -13.70
CA GLU A 208 -15.82 -19.39 -14.34
C GLU A 208 -14.81 -20.34 -15.03
N LEU A 209 -13.58 -20.43 -14.52
CA LEU A 209 -12.53 -21.35 -14.98
C LEU A 209 -12.28 -22.44 -13.93
N SER A 210 -11.85 -23.62 -14.38
CA SER A 210 -11.16 -24.57 -13.51
C SER A 210 -9.72 -24.13 -13.28
N ILE A 211 -9.05 -24.65 -12.25
CA ILE A 211 -7.64 -24.35 -11.99
C ILE A 211 -6.74 -24.85 -13.13
N GLU A 212 -7.11 -25.95 -13.79
CA GLU A 212 -6.40 -26.49 -14.95
C GLU A 212 -6.53 -25.57 -16.18
N GLU A 213 -7.73 -24.99 -16.42
CA GLU A 213 -7.94 -24.02 -17.48
C GLU A 213 -7.19 -22.72 -17.23
N LEU A 214 -7.18 -22.24 -15.96
CA LEU A 214 -6.36 -21.09 -15.56
C LEU A 214 -4.87 -21.36 -15.84
N ASN A 215 -4.32 -22.48 -15.35
CA ASN A 215 -2.91 -22.83 -15.53
C ASN A 215 -2.54 -22.98 -17.01
N ALA A 216 -3.43 -23.56 -17.83
CA ALA A 216 -3.21 -23.65 -19.26
C ALA A 216 -3.15 -22.27 -19.93
N ALA A 217 -4.04 -21.34 -19.54
CA ALA A 217 -4.06 -19.98 -20.07
C ALA A 217 -2.82 -19.18 -19.61
N LEU A 218 -2.41 -19.31 -18.33
CA LEU A 218 -1.19 -18.69 -17.80
C LEU A 218 0.07 -19.17 -18.52
N THR A 219 0.17 -20.48 -18.78
CA THR A 219 1.35 -21.10 -19.43
C THR A 219 1.58 -20.59 -20.84
N VAL A 220 0.53 -20.26 -21.57
CA VAL A 220 0.64 -19.74 -22.95
C VAL A 220 0.36 -18.23 -23.03
N GLU A 221 0.20 -17.59 -21.88
CA GLU A 221 -0.10 -16.15 -21.76
C GLU A 221 -1.29 -15.72 -22.63
N ASP A 222 -2.38 -16.52 -22.62
CA ASP A 222 -3.60 -16.19 -23.36
C ASP A 222 -4.37 -15.07 -22.64
N MET A 223 -3.99 -13.81 -22.89
CA MET A 223 -4.61 -12.64 -22.27
C MET A 223 -6.10 -12.50 -22.57
N GLN A 224 -6.60 -13.10 -23.67
CA GLN A 224 -8.03 -13.11 -23.94
C GLN A 224 -8.77 -14.06 -22.98
N ALA A 225 -8.24 -15.24 -22.75
CA ALA A 225 -8.79 -16.18 -21.77
C ALA A 225 -8.61 -15.67 -20.32
N LEU A 226 -7.52 -14.96 -20.04
CA LEU A 226 -7.21 -14.40 -18.73
C LEU A 226 -7.93 -13.08 -18.43
N ALA A 227 -8.63 -12.46 -19.39
CA ALA A 227 -9.28 -11.16 -19.17
C ALA A 227 -10.28 -11.14 -17.97
N PRO A 228 -11.12 -12.19 -17.73
CA PRO A 228 -11.95 -12.25 -16.53
C PRO A 228 -11.12 -12.32 -15.24
N VAL A 229 -10.03 -13.09 -15.23
CA VAL A 229 -9.12 -13.22 -14.09
C VAL A 229 -8.42 -11.89 -13.80
N ALA A 230 -7.94 -11.21 -14.83
CA ALA A 230 -7.32 -9.89 -14.71
C ALA A 230 -8.30 -8.85 -14.15
N LYS A 231 -9.57 -8.93 -14.50
CA LYS A 231 -10.62 -8.08 -13.94
C LYS A 231 -10.80 -8.34 -12.43
N GLU A 232 -10.91 -9.60 -12.03
CA GLU A 232 -11.08 -9.95 -10.61
C GLU A 232 -9.77 -9.68 -9.81
N TRP A 233 -8.59 -9.89 -10.40
CA TRP A 233 -7.31 -9.47 -9.83
C TRP A 233 -7.31 -7.97 -9.50
N ARG A 234 -7.80 -7.13 -10.42
CA ARG A 234 -7.81 -5.68 -10.30
C ARG A 234 -8.82 -5.16 -9.27
N TYR A 235 -10.02 -5.74 -9.22
CA TYR A 235 -11.17 -5.18 -8.49
C TYR A 235 -11.77 -6.09 -7.43
N GLY A 236 -11.55 -7.39 -7.51
CA GLY A 236 -12.23 -8.39 -6.67
C GLY A 236 -11.77 -8.39 -5.20
N PHE A 237 -10.64 -7.76 -4.91
CA PHE A 237 -10.06 -7.69 -3.57
C PHE A 237 -10.37 -6.38 -2.84
N SER A 238 -11.40 -5.66 -3.26
CA SER A 238 -11.91 -4.48 -2.55
C SER A 238 -12.32 -4.84 -1.13
N VAL A 239 -12.03 -3.93 -0.18
CA VAL A 239 -12.46 -4.03 1.22
C VAL A 239 -13.55 -3.00 1.56
N ALA A 240 -14.17 -2.37 0.55
CA ALA A 240 -15.38 -1.60 0.79
C ALA A 240 -16.52 -2.53 1.24
N GLU A 241 -17.32 -2.11 2.23
CA GLU A 241 -18.35 -2.93 2.87
C GLU A 241 -19.31 -3.59 1.88
N ASP A 242 -19.75 -2.84 0.87
CA ASP A 242 -20.68 -3.29 -0.18
C ASP A 242 -20.01 -4.09 -1.32
N GLN A 243 -18.69 -4.21 -1.31
CA GLN A 243 -17.89 -4.86 -2.36
C GLN A 243 -17.05 -6.03 -1.85
N LEU A 244 -17.01 -6.25 -0.54
CA LEU A 244 -16.24 -7.35 0.04
C LEU A 244 -16.78 -8.70 -0.47
N ASP A 245 -15.92 -9.44 -1.16
CA ASP A 245 -16.25 -10.78 -1.66
C ASP A 245 -15.58 -11.86 -0.78
N PRO A 246 -16.32 -12.52 0.12
CA PRO A 246 -15.75 -13.52 1.00
C PRO A 246 -15.25 -14.79 0.26
N GLU A 247 -15.67 -15.03 -0.97
CA GLU A 247 -15.15 -16.15 -1.78
C GLU A 247 -13.78 -15.85 -2.38
N LEU A 248 -13.41 -14.56 -2.53
CA LEU A 248 -12.09 -14.11 -2.97
C LEU A 248 -11.17 -13.82 -1.79
N GLN A 249 -11.71 -13.32 -0.67
CA GLN A 249 -10.93 -12.92 0.51
C GLN A 249 -10.53 -14.11 1.40
N VAL A 250 -10.13 -15.23 0.76
CA VAL A 250 -9.57 -16.39 1.48
C VAL A 250 -8.08 -16.19 1.68
N SER A 251 -7.63 -16.08 2.93
CA SER A 251 -6.24 -15.79 3.27
C SER A 251 -5.48 -17.05 3.69
N PHE A 252 -4.15 -17.03 3.55
CA PHE A 252 -3.27 -18.08 4.08
C PHE A 252 -2.38 -17.59 5.23
N GLY A 253 -2.64 -16.41 5.74
CA GLY A 253 -1.96 -15.83 6.89
C GLY A 253 -2.63 -16.17 8.22
N PRO A 254 -2.06 -15.66 9.35
CA PRO A 254 -2.59 -15.90 10.69
C PRO A 254 -3.97 -15.27 10.94
N TYR A 255 -4.41 -14.34 10.11
CA TYR A 255 -5.72 -13.71 10.20
C TYR A 255 -6.55 -13.87 8.92
N VAL A 256 -7.87 -13.76 9.09
CA VAL A 256 -8.86 -13.61 8.01
C VAL A 256 -9.70 -12.37 8.26
N ILE A 257 -10.28 -11.79 7.22
CA ILE A 257 -11.28 -10.73 7.37
C ILE A 257 -12.57 -11.37 7.91
N ASP A 258 -13.04 -10.92 9.07
CA ASP A 258 -14.34 -11.30 9.62
C ASP A 258 -15.45 -10.44 9.02
N LYS A 259 -15.26 -9.12 9.06
CA LYS A 259 -16.19 -8.12 8.46
C LYS A 259 -15.51 -6.77 8.29
N VAL A 260 -16.15 -5.92 7.52
CA VAL A 260 -15.89 -4.47 7.46
C VAL A 260 -16.96 -3.76 8.27
N GLY A 261 -16.61 -2.76 9.05
CA GLY A 261 -17.54 -1.98 9.85
C GLY A 261 -17.95 -0.68 9.18
N ASP A 262 -18.93 0.01 9.80
CA ASP A 262 -19.57 1.22 9.25
C ASP A 262 -18.63 2.43 9.12
N GLU A 263 -17.52 2.47 9.88
CA GLU A 263 -16.49 3.53 9.82
C GLU A 263 -15.31 3.14 8.91
N GLY A 264 -15.45 2.05 8.13
CA GLY A 264 -14.43 1.54 7.21
C GLY A 264 -13.33 0.71 7.89
N GLU A 265 -13.51 0.41 9.18
CA GLU A 265 -12.60 -0.48 9.89
C GLU A 265 -12.74 -1.93 9.41
N ILE A 266 -11.62 -2.64 9.39
CA ILE A 266 -11.58 -4.05 9.04
C ILE A 266 -11.34 -4.87 10.30
N ILE A 267 -12.30 -5.71 10.64
CA ILE A 267 -12.21 -6.63 11.77
C ILE A 267 -11.59 -7.92 11.28
N LEU A 268 -10.41 -8.20 11.80
CA LEU A 268 -9.68 -9.44 11.56
C LEU A 268 -9.96 -10.41 12.70
N LYS A 269 -10.06 -11.69 12.37
CA LYS A 269 -10.07 -12.78 13.36
C LYS A 269 -8.99 -13.80 13.06
N ALA A 270 -8.55 -14.52 14.08
CA ALA A 270 -7.59 -15.59 13.93
C ALA A 270 -8.05 -16.61 12.88
N ASN A 271 -7.13 -17.01 12.01
CA ASN A 271 -7.38 -18.04 11.01
C ASN A 271 -7.21 -19.43 11.66
N GLU A 272 -8.31 -20.14 11.86
CA GLU A 272 -8.31 -21.48 12.48
C GLU A 272 -7.52 -22.54 11.68
N LYS A 273 -7.24 -22.24 10.40
CA LYS A 273 -6.47 -23.13 9.51
C LYS A 273 -5.05 -22.66 9.27
N TYR A 274 -4.62 -21.62 9.99
CA TYR A 274 -3.24 -21.19 9.87
C TYR A 274 -2.29 -22.30 10.31
N PHE A 275 -1.29 -22.55 9.50
CA PHE A 275 -0.35 -23.66 9.66
C PHE A 275 0.87 -23.30 10.53
N GLY A 276 1.10 -22.00 10.82
CA GLY A 276 2.10 -21.51 11.77
C GLY A 276 1.55 -21.37 13.19
N ASP A 277 2.27 -20.64 14.03
CA ASP A 277 1.84 -20.35 15.39
C ASP A 277 0.58 -19.48 15.42
N ALA A 278 -0.37 -19.82 16.27
CA ALA A 278 -1.59 -19.04 16.44
C ALA A 278 -1.27 -17.58 16.84
N PRO A 279 -2.02 -16.59 16.33
CA PRO A 279 -1.83 -15.20 16.71
C PRO A 279 -2.14 -14.99 18.20
N ALA A 280 -1.45 -14.01 18.80
CA ALA A 280 -1.57 -13.74 20.23
C ALA A 280 -2.93 -13.11 20.61
N GLU A 281 -3.51 -12.33 19.69
CA GLU A 281 -4.85 -11.75 19.84
C GLU A 281 -5.81 -12.42 18.85
N ASP A 282 -6.94 -12.91 19.34
CA ASP A 282 -7.94 -13.57 18.49
C ASP A 282 -8.57 -12.62 17.48
N HIS A 283 -8.67 -11.33 17.81
CA HIS A 283 -9.26 -10.30 16.96
C HIS A 283 -8.42 -9.03 16.98
N VAL A 284 -8.21 -8.46 15.80
CA VAL A 284 -7.58 -7.15 15.60
C VAL A 284 -8.51 -6.29 14.75
N VAL A 285 -8.73 -5.04 15.16
CA VAL A 285 -9.46 -4.06 14.36
C VAL A 285 -8.43 -3.15 13.69
N VAL A 286 -8.39 -3.18 12.36
CA VAL A 286 -7.53 -2.29 11.57
C VAL A 286 -8.34 -1.09 11.13
N TRP A 287 -7.95 0.09 11.60
CA TRP A 287 -8.59 1.35 11.31
C TRP A 287 -7.88 2.06 10.16
N PRO A 288 -8.62 2.64 9.19
CA PRO A 288 -8.02 3.48 8.15
C PRO A 288 -7.51 4.81 8.72
N SER A 289 -6.66 5.49 7.97
CA SER A 289 -6.12 6.81 8.34
C SER A 289 -7.18 7.89 8.53
N GLU A 290 -8.33 7.75 7.86
CA GLU A 290 -9.46 8.68 7.93
C GLU A 290 -10.32 8.50 9.20
N ALA A 291 -10.16 7.41 9.95
CA ALA A 291 -10.88 7.18 11.19
C ALA A 291 -10.52 8.23 12.24
N ASP A 292 -11.52 8.67 13.01
CA ASP A 292 -11.34 9.68 14.06
C ASP A 292 -10.51 9.13 15.24
N ALA A 293 -9.19 9.33 15.16
CA ALA A 293 -8.23 8.84 16.15
C ALA A 293 -8.52 9.39 17.57
N GLN A 294 -9.05 10.63 17.70
CA GLN A 294 -9.46 11.19 19.01
C GLN A 294 -10.57 10.34 19.63
N LYS A 295 -11.63 10.09 18.86
CA LYS A 295 -12.77 9.26 19.31
C LYS A 295 -12.33 7.85 19.67
N LEU A 296 -11.41 7.27 18.89
CA LEU A 296 -10.87 5.93 19.13
C LEU A 296 -9.96 5.89 20.36
N ALA A 297 -9.11 6.90 20.54
CA ALA A 297 -8.24 7.01 21.71
C ALA A 297 -9.06 7.18 23.01
N ASP A 298 -10.09 8.05 22.99
CA ASP A 298 -10.98 8.28 24.13
C ASP A 298 -11.73 7.00 24.56
N LYS A 299 -11.99 6.11 23.61
CA LYS A 299 -12.61 4.79 23.85
C LYS A 299 -11.60 3.70 24.22
N GLY A 300 -10.31 4.01 24.26
CA GLY A 300 -9.24 3.01 24.46
C GLY A 300 -9.14 1.99 23.32
N ALA A 301 -9.66 2.30 22.14
CA ALA A 301 -9.71 1.41 20.98
C ALA A 301 -8.39 1.34 20.20
N LEU A 302 -7.44 2.28 20.42
CA LEU A 302 -6.14 2.28 19.76
C LEU A 302 -5.07 1.66 20.66
N ARG A 303 -4.35 0.68 20.13
CA ARG A 303 -3.20 0.04 20.78
C ARG A 303 -1.90 0.37 20.07
N VAL A 304 -1.92 0.31 18.75
CA VAL A 304 -0.79 0.63 17.85
C VAL A 304 -1.29 1.61 16.80
N VAL A 305 -0.51 2.64 16.51
CA VAL A 305 -0.85 3.64 15.49
C VAL A 305 0.38 3.91 14.62
N ASP A 306 0.21 3.80 13.32
CA ASP A 306 1.11 4.36 12.32
C ASP A 306 0.60 5.77 12.02
N ALA A 307 1.21 6.78 12.61
CA ALA A 307 0.69 8.14 12.60
C ALA A 307 1.26 9.00 11.47
N ALA A 308 0.47 9.95 11.00
CA ALA A 308 0.90 10.92 9.99
C ALA A 308 1.89 11.96 10.55
N SER A 309 1.94 12.16 11.88
CA SER A 309 2.85 13.12 12.52
C SER A 309 3.28 12.65 13.92
N GLU A 310 4.44 13.18 14.37
CA GLU A 310 5.00 12.89 15.69
C GLU A 310 4.10 13.38 16.84
N ASN A 311 3.38 14.48 16.63
CA ASN A 311 2.54 15.09 17.64
C ASN A 311 1.10 15.25 17.10
N PRO A 312 0.33 14.17 16.96
CA PRO A 312 -1.06 14.30 16.56
C PRO A 312 -1.87 14.97 17.66
N ASP A 313 -2.81 15.86 17.29
CA ASP A 313 -3.59 16.69 18.21
C ASP A 313 -4.29 15.89 19.32
N TRP A 314 -4.73 14.68 19.01
CA TRP A 314 -5.43 13.80 19.94
C TRP A 314 -4.52 13.22 21.05
N LEU A 315 -3.21 13.15 20.85
CA LEU A 315 -2.28 12.53 21.79
C LEU A 315 -2.27 13.25 23.14
N ASP A 316 -2.37 14.60 23.13
CA ASP A 316 -2.37 15.40 24.35
C ASP A 316 -3.58 15.11 25.24
N SER A 317 -4.72 14.75 24.67
CA SER A 317 -5.95 14.42 25.43
C SER A 317 -5.84 13.08 26.17
N THR A 318 -4.93 12.21 25.77
CA THR A 318 -4.72 10.90 26.41
C THR A 318 -3.80 10.94 27.63
N LYS A 319 -3.16 12.10 27.92
CA LYS A 319 -2.27 12.27 29.06
C LYS A 319 -3.03 12.17 30.38
N ASP A 320 -2.41 11.53 31.34
CA ASP A 320 -2.93 11.43 32.71
C ASP A 320 -2.79 12.74 33.50
N GLU A 321 -3.22 12.76 34.78
CA GLU A 321 -3.10 13.93 35.67
C GLU A 321 -1.63 14.36 35.92
N ALA A 322 -0.67 13.47 35.74
CA ALA A 322 0.77 13.75 35.83
C ALA A 322 1.33 14.29 34.49
N GLY A 323 0.55 14.28 33.41
CA GLY A 323 0.92 14.69 32.08
C GLY A 323 1.68 13.62 31.30
N GLU A 324 1.61 12.36 31.73
CA GLU A 324 2.25 11.23 31.06
C GLU A 324 1.32 10.63 30.00
N SER A 325 1.86 10.43 28.79
CA SER A 325 1.12 9.73 27.72
C SER A 325 1.14 8.22 27.94
N PRO A 326 0.01 7.52 27.72
CA PRO A 326 -0.02 6.06 27.70
C PRO A 326 0.70 5.47 26.49
N TYR A 327 1.08 6.28 25.51
CA TYR A 327 1.80 5.86 24.30
C TYR A 327 3.28 6.19 24.39
N GLU A 328 4.09 5.30 23.84
CA GLU A 328 5.46 5.57 23.43
C GLU A 328 5.44 6.02 21.96
N VAL A 329 6.09 7.15 21.67
CA VAL A 329 6.17 7.73 20.33
C VAL A 329 7.55 7.47 19.77
N THR A 330 7.62 6.81 18.60
CA THR A 330 8.88 6.46 17.94
C THR A 330 8.91 7.06 16.53
N PRO A 331 9.46 8.30 16.38
CA PRO A 331 9.70 8.87 15.06
C PRO A 331 10.92 8.20 14.40
N MET A 332 10.82 7.92 13.12
CA MET A 332 11.86 7.24 12.34
C MET A 332 11.99 7.85 10.93
N VAL A 333 13.22 7.87 10.41
CA VAL A 333 13.45 8.04 8.97
C VAL A 333 13.23 6.69 8.31
N GLY A 334 12.27 6.62 7.39
CA GLY A 334 11.86 5.37 6.74
C GLY A 334 12.83 4.86 5.67
N GLU A 335 12.64 3.62 5.28
CA GLU A 335 13.40 2.96 4.20
C GLU A 335 12.86 3.32 2.81
N LEU A 336 11.59 3.71 2.72
CA LEU A 336 10.99 4.16 1.48
C LEU A 336 11.42 5.59 1.16
N THR A 337 11.40 5.92 -0.13
CA THR A 337 11.72 7.24 -0.65
C THR A 337 10.48 7.85 -1.28
N ASP A 338 10.05 9.02 -0.80
CA ASP A 338 9.03 9.81 -1.49
C ASP A 338 9.59 10.28 -2.84
N THR A 339 8.96 9.87 -3.90
CA THR A 339 9.49 10.01 -5.27
C THR A 339 8.40 10.54 -6.20
N LEU A 340 8.79 11.42 -7.14
CA LEU A 340 7.99 11.74 -8.32
C LEU A 340 8.35 10.76 -9.43
N THR A 341 7.49 9.80 -9.71
CA THR A 341 7.59 8.95 -10.91
C THR A 341 7.02 9.72 -12.10
N LEU A 342 7.75 9.78 -13.20
CA LEU A 342 7.38 10.57 -14.37
C LEU A 342 6.75 9.69 -15.44
N SER A 343 5.76 10.23 -16.16
CA SER A 343 5.20 9.56 -17.33
C SER A 343 6.26 9.44 -18.44
N GLU A 344 6.25 8.35 -19.19
CA GLU A 344 7.00 8.22 -20.44
C GLU A 344 6.23 8.70 -21.66
N ALA A 345 5.10 9.39 -21.44
CA ALA A 345 4.22 9.94 -22.46
C ALA A 345 3.99 11.44 -22.26
N GLY A 346 3.25 12.06 -23.15
CA GLY A 346 2.88 13.47 -23.04
C GLY A 346 4.10 14.40 -23.01
N VAL A 347 4.13 15.32 -22.04
CA VAL A 347 5.22 16.30 -21.88
C VAL A 347 6.57 15.65 -21.59
N PHE A 348 6.56 14.48 -20.99
CA PHE A 348 7.77 13.76 -20.56
C PHE A 348 8.18 12.60 -21.47
N ALA A 349 7.60 12.49 -22.68
CA ALA A 349 7.97 11.46 -23.64
C ALA A 349 9.47 11.43 -23.96
N GLU A 350 10.13 12.59 -23.95
CA GLU A 350 11.55 12.71 -24.27
C GLU A 350 12.41 12.96 -23.02
N PRO A 351 13.56 12.30 -22.87
CA PRO A 351 14.44 12.44 -21.70
C PRO A 351 14.83 13.89 -21.38
N TRP A 352 15.05 14.75 -22.39
CA TRP A 352 15.42 16.14 -22.17
C TRP A 352 14.34 16.92 -21.37
N ALA A 353 13.05 16.60 -21.57
CA ALA A 353 11.98 17.26 -20.84
C ALA A 353 11.97 16.83 -19.38
N ARG A 354 12.21 15.54 -19.11
CA ARG A 354 12.35 15.00 -17.76
C ARG A 354 13.56 15.60 -17.04
N GLU A 355 14.71 15.71 -17.75
CA GLU A 355 15.90 16.39 -17.22
C GLU A 355 15.66 17.88 -16.92
N SER A 356 14.92 18.57 -17.79
CA SER A 356 14.59 20.00 -17.59
C SER A 356 13.64 20.19 -16.42
N PHE A 357 12.67 19.30 -16.24
CA PHE A 357 11.81 19.31 -15.05
C PHE A 357 12.61 19.03 -13.77
N ALA A 358 13.45 18.01 -13.75
CA ALA A 358 14.29 17.70 -12.59
C ALA A 358 15.19 18.90 -12.19
N ALA A 359 15.61 19.72 -13.15
CA ALA A 359 16.45 20.88 -12.91
C ALA A 359 15.75 22.03 -12.14
N CYS A 360 14.41 22.07 -12.06
CA CYS A 360 13.71 23.06 -11.21
C CYS A 360 13.36 22.52 -9.82
N VAL A 361 13.46 21.21 -9.57
CA VAL A 361 13.05 20.61 -8.30
C VAL A 361 14.09 20.86 -7.22
N ASP A 362 13.70 21.54 -6.14
CA ASP A 362 14.51 21.73 -4.93
C ASP A 362 14.16 20.65 -3.91
N GLN A 363 14.86 19.50 -3.96
CA GLN A 363 14.63 18.39 -3.05
C GLN A 363 14.84 18.79 -1.59
N GLN A 364 15.75 19.74 -1.31
CA GLN A 364 15.98 20.21 0.06
C GLN A 364 14.75 20.93 0.62
N ALA A 365 14.13 21.81 -0.18
CA ALA A 365 12.91 22.52 0.23
C ALA A 365 11.72 21.56 0.37
N VAL A 366 11.60 20.57 -0.53
CA VAL A 366 10.54 19.55 -0.47
C VAL A 366 10.70 18.67 0.77
N ALA A 367 11.93 18.22 1.10
CA ALA A 367 12.21 17.44 2.31
C ALA A 367 11.92 18.23 3.59
N GLN A 368 12.18 19.55 3.60
CA GLN A 368 11.82 20.43 4.72
C GLN A 368 10.30 20.53 4.89
N ALA A 369 9.54 20.61 3.80
CA ALA A 369 8.08 20.63 3.86
C ALA A 369 7.52 19.29 4.40
N SER A 370 8.08 18.15 3.95
CA SER A 370 7.75 16.82 4.48
C SER A 370 8.05 16.73 5.98
N SER A 371 9.23 17.22 6.43
CA SER A 371 9.63 17.24 7.82
C SER A 371 8.71 18.13 8.67
N ALA A 372 8.35 19.31 8.17
CA ALA A 372 7.48 20.24 8.89
C ALA A 372 6.05 19.67 9.06
N ALA A 373 5.54 18.95 8.06
CA ALA A 373 4.21 18.35 8.11
C ALA A 373 4.15 17.11 9.04
N SER A 374 5.22 16.31 9.10
CA SER A 374 5.28 15.09 9.91
C SER A 374 5.84 15.29 11.31
N GLY A 375 6.61 16.36 11.56
CA GLY A 375 7.41 16.55 12.79
C GLY A 375 8.72 15.75 12.80
N VAL A 376 8.94 14.86 11.83
CA VAL A 376 10.15 14.04 11.71
C VAL A 376 11.13 14.69 10.75
N GLU A 377 12.35 14.98 11.19
CA GLU A 377 13.38 15.50 10.29
C GLU A 377 13.86 14.41 9.33
N VAL A 378 13.53 14.55 8.04
CA VAL A 378 13.95 13.63 6.98
C VAL A 378 14.94 14.30 6.02
N PRO A 379 15.99 13.57 5.58
CA PRO A 379 16.93 14.08 4.59
C PRO A 379 16.30 14.14 3.20
N PRO A 380 16.77 15.08 2.34
CA PRO A 380 16.46 15.03 0.92
C PRO A 380 17.07 13.77 0.28
N ALA A 381 16.41 13.22 -0.71
CA ALA A 381 16.87 12.08 -1.48
C ALA A 381 17.36 12.51 -2.86
N TYR A 382 18.51 11.98 -3.26
CA TYR A 382 19.14 12.21 -4.57
C TYR A 382 19.50 10.91 -5.28
N LEU A 383 19.18 9.78 -4.66
CA LEU A 383 19.47 8.44 -5.15
C LEU A 383 18.17 7.65 -5.28
N ARG A 384 18.02 6.91 -6.36
CA ARG A 384 16.88 6.03 -6.63
C ARG A 384 17.14 4.58 -6.22
N THR A 385 18.40 4.17 -6.25
CA THR A 385 18.80 2.77 -6.07
C THR A 385 18.99 2.36 -4.62
N VAL A 386 19.07 3.33 -3.71
CA VAL A 386 19.24 3.10 -2.27
C VAL A 386 18.47 4.14 -1.46
N SER A 387 17.91 3.72 -0.34
CA SER A 387 17.29 4.66 0.60
C SER A 387 18.34 5.55 1.29
N ALA A 388 17.89 6.72 1.76
CA ALA A 388 18.77 7.66 2.46
C ALA A 388 19.36 7.08 3.76
N THR A 389 18.68 6.11 4.38
CA THR A 389 19.10 5.42 5.60
C THR A 389 20.08 4.28 5.35
N ASN A 390 20.22 3.84 4.11
CA ASN A 390 21.10 2.72 3.77
C ASN A 390 22.58 3.11 3.90
N PRO A 391 23.42 2.32 4.60
CA PRO A 391 24.85 2.62 4.77
C PRO A 391 25.61 2.79 3.44
N VAL A 392 25.15 2.17 2.37
CA VAL A 392 25.76 2.28 1.03
C VAL A 392 25.58 3.66 0.41
N ALA A 393 24.53 4.42 0.79
CA ALA A 393 24.25 5.74 0.24
C ALA A 393 25.47 6.68 0.31
N GLY A 394 26.26 6.62 1.38
CA GLY A 394 27.49 7.38 1.52
C GLY A 394 28.53 7.09 0.45
N SER A 395 28.59 5.87 -0.11
CA SER A 395 29.50 5.52 -1.21
C SER A 395 29.06 6.10 -2.56
N LEU A 396 27.78 6.49 -2.69
CA LEU A 396 27.16 7.06 -3.88
C LEU A 396 27.01 8.60 -3.78
N GLU A 397 27.43 9.20 -2.66
CA GLU A 397 27.24 10.63 -2.34
C GLU A 397 27.66 11.56 -3.47
N LYS A 398 28.73 11.22 -4.22
CA LYS A 398 29.19 12.06 -5.32
C LYS A 398 28.15 12.14 -6.44
N VAL A 399 27.50 11.03 -6.80
CA VAL A 399 26.44 11.03 -7.84
C VAL A 399 25.27 11.90 -7.37
N GLY A 400 24.82 11.72 -6.12
CA GLY A 400 23.76 12.56 -5.57
C GLY A 400 24.11 14.05 -5.55
N LYS A 401 25.36 14.41 -5.17
CA LYS A 401 25.81 15.80 -5.13
C LYS A 401 25.81 16.52 -6.48
N ASP A 402 26.08 15.80 -7.56
CA ASP A 402 26.09 16.36 -8.92
C ASP A 402 24.67 16.79 -9.38
N HIS A 403 23.62 16.40 -8.64
CA HIS A 403 22.20 16.69 -8.93
C HIS A 403 21.49 17.50 -7.82
N GLN A 404 22.25 18.10 -6.93
CA GLN A 404 21.71 18.97 -5.88
C GLN A 404 21.47 20.39 -6.38
N GLY A 405 20.39 21.01 -5.87
CA GLY A 405 20.00 22.38 -6.18
C GLY A 405 19.31 22.50 -7.53
N THR A 406 18.96 23.75 -7.87
CA THR A 406 18.18 24.06 -9.08
C THR A 406 19.06 24.67 -10.18
N ASP A 407 18.80 24.32 -11.44
CA ASP A 407 19.31 24.98 -12.64
C ASP A 407 18.12 25.56 -13.42
N LEU A 408 17.74 26.79 -13.05
CA LEU A 408 16.60 27.47 -13.67
C LEU A 408 16.82 27.80 -15.16
N ALA A 409 18.06 27.86 -15.62
CA ALA A 409 18.36 28.07 -17.04
C ALA A 409 17.97 26.83 -17.87
N LYS A 410 18.36 25.64 -17.39
CA LYS A 410 17.98 24.35 -18.00
C LYS A 410 16.47 24.09 -17.85
N ALA A 411 15.89 24.37 -16.69
CA ALA A 411 14.46 24.24 -16.46
C ALA A 411 13.62 25.13 -17.39
N GLY A 412 14.17 26.27 -17.79
CA GLY A 412 13.54 27.21 -18.72
C GLY A 412 13.20 26.64 -20.10
N ASP A 413 13.74 25.48 -20.48
CA ASP A 413 13.38 24.77 -21.70
C ASP A 413 11.91 24.31 -21.69
N LEU A 414 11.30 24.20 -20.47
CA LEU A 414 9.87 23.92 -20.26
C LEU A 414 9.02 25.15 -19.93
N ASN A 415 9.53 26.38 -20.16
CA ASN A 415 8.80 27.61 -19.89
C ASN A 415 7.42 27.62 -20.56
N GLY A 416 6.39 27.94 -19.80
CA GLY A 416 4.99 27.98 -20.26
C GLY A 416 4.28 26.62 -20.22
N THR A 417 4.95 25.57 -19.72
CA THR A 417 4.37 24.23 -19.58
C THR A 417 3.65 24.11 -18.24
N THR A 418 2.51 23.41 -18.22
CA THR A 418 1.84 22.95 -17.01
C THR A 418 2.14 21.48 -16.80
N ILE A 419 2.57 21.10 -15.59
CA ILE A 419 2.84 19.74 -15.15
C ILE A 419 1.80 19.36 -14.10
N LYS A 420 1.05 18.30 -14.35
CA LYS A 420 0.06 17.74 -13.42
C LYS A 420 0.73 16.72 -12.51
N VAL A 421 0.76 17.00 -11.21
CA VAL A 421 1.29 16.10 -10.19
C VAL A 421 0.14 15.44 -9.46
N GLY A 422 -0.03 14.12 -9.65
CA GLY A 422 -1.00 13.29 -8.96
C GLY A 422 -0.41 12.64 -7.71
N TYR A 423 -1.23 12.41 -6.71
CA TYR A 423 -0.94 11.56 -5.54
C TYR A 423 -2.26 11.07 -4.94
N LEU A 424 -2.20 10.00 -4.14
CA LEU A 424 -3.37 9.51 -3.42
C LEU A 424 -3.78 10.55 -2.37
N GLY A 425 -4.91 11.20 -2.58
CA GLY A 425 -5.40 12.28 -1.72
C GLY A 425 -6.70 11.90 -0.99
N PRO A 426 -7.06 12.68 0.03
CA PRO A 426 -6.32 13.84 0.55
C PRO A 426 -5.12 13.46 1.43
N ASP A 427 -3.96 14.08 1.22
CA ASP A 427 -2.77 13.95 2.07
C ASP A 427 -2.14 15.34 2.29
N LYS A 428 -2.10 15.79 3.56
CA LYS A 428 -1.58 17.13 3.91
C LYS A 428 -0.08 17.26 3.68
N ARG A 429 0.67 16.19 3.88
CA ARG A 429 2.13 16.17 3.71
C ARG A 429 2.47 16.24 2.22
N TYR A 430 1.84 15.43 1.39
CA TYR A 430 2.04 15.50 -0.06
C TYR A 430 1.58 16.82 -0.66
N ALA A 431 0.45 17.38 -0.20
CA ALA A 431 0.02 18.71 -0.60
C ALA A 431 1.07 19.80 -0.29
N ALA A 432 1.71 19.74 0.90
CA ALA A 432 2.79 20.65 1.26
C ALA A 432 4.05 20.44 0.38
N MET A 433 4.39 19.21 0.04
CA MET A 433 5.50 18.89 -0.87
C MET A 433 5.22 19.43 -2.29
N VAL A 434 4.02 19.25 -2.81
CA VAL A 434 3.61 19.78 -4.15
C VAL A 434 3.65 21.31 -4.16
N GLU A 435 3.29 21.97 -3.07
CA GLU A 435 3.41 23.44 -2.98
C GLU A 435 4.88 23.91 -3.06
N GLN A 436 5.83 23.15 -2.49
CA GLN A 436 7.26 23.45 -2.63
C GLN A 436 7.76 23.17 -4.05
N LEU A 437 7.27 22.12 -4.73
CA LEU A 437 7.55 21.90 -6.15
C LEU A 437 7.08 23.08 -7.00
N ARG A 438 5.87 23.60 -6.73
CA ARG A 438 5.35 24.79 -7.38
C ARG A 438 6.25 26.00 -7.17
N ALA A 439 6.62 26.29 -5.92
CA ALA A 439 7.47 27.41 -5.57
C ALA A 439 8.87 27.32 -6.22
N SER A 440 9.45 26.13 -6.33
CA SER A 440 10.78 25.94 -6.93
C SER A 440 10.77 26.01 -8.46
N CYS A 441 9.68 25.59 -9.12
CA CYS A 441 9.59 25.55 -10.59
C CYS A 441 8.98 26.81 -11.23
N GLU A 442 8.17 27.60 -10.50
CA GLU A 442 7.56 28.85 -10.97
C GLU A 442 8.59 29.85 -11.55
N PRO A 443 9.80 30.07 -10.96
CA PRO A 443 10.81 30.97 -11.51
C PRO A 443 11.32 30.57 -12.90
N ALA A 444 11.20 29.28 -13.29
CA ALA A 444 11.51 28.79 -14.63
C ALA A 444 10.32 28.93 -15.61
N GLY A 445 9.17 29.44 -15.14
CA GLY A 445 7.94 29.57 -15.92
C GLY A 445 7.16 28.27 -16.08
N ILE A 446 7.42 27.27 -15.21
CA ILE A 446 6.69 26.00 -15.17
C ILE A 446 5.57 26.12 -14.14
N THR A 447 4.36 25.72 -14.52
CA THR A 447 3.20 25.69 -13.63
C THR A 447 3.03 24.26 -13.09
N ILE A 448 2.96 24.09 -11.78
CA ILE A 448 2.62 22.81 -11.16
C ILE A 448 1.14 22.83 -10.78
N GLU A 449 0.37 21.90 -11.32
CA GLU A 449 -1.03 21.65 -10.99
C GLU A 449 -1.11 20.47 -10.03
N ASP A 450 -1.76 20.65 -8.88
CA ASP A 450 -2.11 19.56 -7.96
C ASP A 450 -3.31 18.81 -8.57
N ALA A 451 -3.07 17.57 -8.97
CA ALA A 451 -4.06 16.67 -9.57
C ALA A 451 -4.33 15.46 -8.68
N SER A 452 -4.20 15.63 -7.34
CA SER A 452 -4.50 14.58 -6.38
C SER A 452 -5.95 14.10 -6.45
N ALA A 453 -6.15 12.81 -6.22
CA ALA A 453 -7.49 12.21 -6.21
C ALA A 453 -7.52 10.97 -5.31
N GLU A 454 -8.72 10.58 -4.88
CA GLU A 454 -8.95 9.42 -3.98
C GLU A 454 -8.59 8.07 -4.59
N PHE A 455 -8.52 7.98 -5.91
CA PHE A 455 -8.18 6.76 -6.65
C PHE A 455 -6.92 6.91 -7.49
N MET A 456 -6.06 7.88 -7.13
CA MET A 456 -4.81 8.13 -7.86
C MET A 456 -3.80 7.00 -7.64
N SER A 457 -3.14 6.56 -8.72
CA SER A 457 -2.06 5.58 -8.71
C SER A 457 -1.11 5.78 -9.89
N GLN A 458 -0.01 5.06 -9.93
CA GLN A 458 0.97 5.10 -11.03
C GLN A 458 0.35 4.73 -12.39
N HIS A 459 -0.74 3.95 -12.43
CA HIS A 459 -1.45 3.62 -13.67
C HIS A 459 -1.88 4.86 -14.48
N TYR A 460 -2.15 5.98 -13.82
CA TYR A 460 -2.53 7.23 -14.47
C TYR A 460 -1.37 7.98 -15.17
N LEU A 461 -0.13 7.47 -15.05
CA LEU A 461 1.02 7.89 -15.84
C LEU A 461 1.03 7.28 -17.24
N GLU A 462 0.29 6.20 -17.45
CA GLU A 462 0.18 5.53 -18.74
C GLU A 462 -0.63 6.37 -19.73
N MET A 463 -0.39 6.15 -21.02
CA MET A 463 -1.15 6.83 -22.09
C MET A 463 -2.58 6.31 -22.13
N ASP A 464 -3.54 7.17 -21.86
CA ASP A 464 -4.96 6.88 -22.02
C ASP A 464 -5.28 6.70 -23.52
N PRO A 465 -5.86 5.57 -23.95
CA PRO A 465 -6.12 5.27 -25.35
C PRO A 465 -7.20 6.16 -26.00
N GLU A 466 -8.03 6.85 -25.20
CA GLU A 466 -9.08 7.74 -25.71
C GLU A 466 -8.55 9.17 -25.90
N THR A 467 -7.75 9.65 -24.94
CA THR A 467 -7.21 11.02 -24.94
C THR A 467 -5.83 11.15 -25.58
N TRP A 468 -5.10 10.04 -25.74
CA TRP A 468 -3.71 9.96 -26.20
C TRP A 468 -2.75 10.82 -25.35
N ALA A 469 -3.04 10.92 -24.06
CA ALA A 469 -2.22 11.62 -23.09
C ALA A 469 -2.34 10.92 -21.72
N PRO A 470 -1.32 11.02 -20.84
CA PRO A 470 -1.46 10.58 -19.47
C PRO A 470 -2.44 11.47 -18.71
N THR A 471 -3.13 10.92 -17.72
CA THR A 471 -4.03 11.70 -16.86
C THR A 471 -3.25 12.66 -15.98
N VAL A 472 -2.11 12.21 -15.47
CA VAL A 472 -1.12 13.01 -14.72
C VAL A 472 0.26 12.84 -15.35
N ASP A 473 1.07 13.89 -15.31
CA ASP A 473 2.43 13.88 -15.88
C ASP A 473 3.45 13.28 -14.90
N ALA A 474 3.20 13.42 -13.59
CA ALA A 474 4.03 12.87 -12.53
C ALA A 474 3.14 12.32 -11.40
N PHE A 475 3.56 11.22 -10.77
CA PHE A 475 2.91 10.62 -9.60
C PHE A 475 3.85 10.72 -8.39
N LEU A 476 3.36 11.32 -7.28
CA LEU A 476 4.07 11.42 -6.02
C LEU A 476 3.62 10.27 -5.10
N GLY A 477 4.55 9.43 -4.71
CA GLY A 477 4.30 8.31 -3.80
C GLY A 477 5.57 7.77 -3.16
N PRO A 478 5.43 6.89 -2.15
CA PRO A 478 6.55 6.20 -1.55
C PRO A 478 7.02 5.07 -2.48
N VAL A 479 8.32 4.94 -2.65
CA VAL A 479 8.96 3.93 -3.49
C VAL A 479 9.99 3.17 -2.68
N ASP A 480 10.01 1.84 -2.79
CA ASP A 480 11.13 1.03 -2.31
C ASP A 480 12.24 1.00 -3.36
N PRO A 481 13.39 1.62 -3.09
CA PRO A 481 14.52 1.64 -4.03
C PRO A 481 14.98 0.25 -4.49
N GLN A 482 14.80 -0.77 -3.66
CA GLN A 482 15.26 -2.12 -3.97
C GLN A 482 14.34 -2.85 -4.94
N THR A 483 13.05 -2.55 -4.94
CA THR A 483 12.10 -3.16 -5.87
C THR A 483 12.02 -2.41 -7.18
N GLU A 484 12.16 -1.09 -7.16
CA GLU A 484 11.85 -0.25 -8.32
C GLU A 484 13.07 0.03 -9.21
N TYR A 485 14.17 0.47 -8.65
CA TYR A 485 15.27 1.03 -9.45
C TYR A 485 16.61 0.30 -9.34
N SER A 486 16.85 -0.40 -8.23
CA SER A 486 18.11 -1.10 -8.05
C SER A 486 18.19 -2.32 -8.96
N THR A 487 19.38 -2.64 -9.48
CA THR A 487 19.64 -3.88 -10.22
C THR A 487 20.31 -4.93 -9.35
N VAL A 488 20.80 -4.54 -8.18
CA VAL A 488 21.52 -5.38 -7.23
C VAL A 488 21.13 -5.03 -5.80
N GLU A 489 21.35 -5.95 -4.86
CA GLU A 489 21.13 -5.66 -3.43
C GLU A 489 21.98 -4.45 -2.97
N SER A 490 21.40 -3.61 -2.12
CA SER A 490 22.06 -2.44 -1.52
C SER A 490 23.11 -2.86 -0.49
N SER A 491 24.31 -3.18 -0.96
CA SER A 491 25.44 -3.56 -0.13
C SER A 491 26.72 -2.88 -0.59
N MET A 492 27.70 -2.71 0.31
CA MET A 492 29.02 -2.14 -0.03
C MET A 492 29.72 -2.93 -1.13
N LYS A 493 29.49 -4.24 -1.22
CA LYS A 493 30.03 -5.11 -2.28
C LYS A 493 29.54 -4.69 -3.67
N ASN A 494 28.31 -4.21 -3.75
CA ASN A 494 27.64 -3.84 -4.99
C ASN A 494 27.73 -2.33 -5.31
N SER A 495 28.43 -1.53 -4.49
CA SER A 495 28.47 -0.07 -4.61
C SER A 495 28.87 0.46 -5.99
N ALA A 496 29.75 -0.26 -6.70
CA ALA A 496 30.18 0.13 -8.06
C ALA A 496 29.06 -0.05 -9.10
N GLU A 497 28.26 -1.13 -8.99
CA GLU A 497 27.13 -1.38 -9.89
C GLU A 497 25.97 -0.44 -9.56
N LEU A 498 25.66 -0.24 -8.28
CA LEU A 498 24.66 0.75 -7.83
C LEU A 498 24.97 2.15 -8.37
N LYS A 499 26.25 2.53 -8.31
CA LYS A 499 26.71 3.82 -8.86
C LYS A 499 26.46 3.91 -10.37
N LYS A 500 26.80 2.88 -11.12
CA LYS A 500 26.60 2.84 -12.58
C LYS A 500 25.11 2.90 -12.93
N THR A 501 24.28 2.17 -12.21
CA THR A 501 22.81 2.21 -12.36
C THR A 501 22.26 3.61 -12.09
N GLU A 502 22.69 4.23 -10.99
CA GLU A 502 22.25 5.58 -10.62
C GLU A 502 22.67 6.63 -11.66
N GLU A 503 23.91 6.54 -12.17
CA GLU A 503 24.41 7.42 -13.26
C GLU A 503 23.61 7.23 -14.56
N ALA A 504 23.09 6.03 -14.84
CA ALA A 504 22.20 5.77 -15.98
C ALA A 504 20.81 6.34 -15.76
N LEU A 505 20.24 6.15 -14.56
CA LEU A 505 18.93 6.69 -14.19
C LEU A 505 18.90 8.22 -14.22
N TRP A 506 20.00 8.90 -13.90
CA TRP A 506 20.09 10.37 -14.02
C TRP A 506 20.21 10.87 -15.48
N LYS A 507 20.48 10.02 -16.45
CA LYS A 507 20.44 10.36 -17.87
C LYS A 507 19.03 10.21 -18.46
N ASP A 508 18.30 9.24 -17.97
CA ASP A 508 16.94 8.95 -18.45
C ASP A 508 15.85 9.69 -17.64
N VAL A 509 16.10 9.91 -16.35
CA VAL A 509 15.24 10.56 -15.38
C VAL A 509 13.81 9.98 -15.38
N PRO A 510 13.64 8.67 -15.13
CA PRO A 510 12.30 8.07 -15.04
C PRO A 510 11.54 8.59 -13.82
N SER A 511 12.24 9.12 -12.84
CA SER A 511 11.70 9.67 -11.61
C SER A 511 12.63 10.69 -10.98
N ILE A 512 12.12 11.41 -9.97
CA ILE A 512 12.89 12.37 -9.17
C ILE A 512 12.69 11.99 -7.70
N PRO A 513 13.72 11.42 -7.02
CA PRO A 513 13.66 11.17 -5.59
C PRO A 513 13.63 12.52 -4.85
N LEU A 514 12.78 12.65 -3.84
CA LEU A 514 12.53 13.92 -3.13
C LEU A 514 13.06 13.89 -1.71
N SER A 515 12.59 12.95 -0.89
CA SER A 515 12.99 12.81 0.51
C SER A 515 12.84 11.38 1.00
N ALA A 516 13.55 11.03 2.07
CA ALA A 516 13.17 9.83 2.81
C ALA A 516 11.73 9.99 3.34
N GLN A 517 10.99 8.88 3.42
CA GLN A 517 9.65 8.88 4.00
C GLN A 517 9.73 9.00 5.53
N PRO A 518 9.02 9.95 6.16
CA PRO A 518 8.89 9.98 7.62
C PRO A 518 7.95 8.87 8.08
N ARG A 519 8.27 8.23 9.21
CA ARG A 519 7.39 7.25 9.88
C ARG A 519 7.27 7.59 11.35
N VAL A 520 6.09 7.44 11.89
CA VAL A 520 5.83 7.68 13.32
C VAL A 520 4.97 6.57 13.87
N PHE A 521 5.51 5.85 14.83
CA PHE A 521 4.77 4.77 15.47
C PHE A 521 4.42 5.16 16.91
N LEU A 522 3.15 5.03 17.27
CA LEU A 522 2.67 5.17 18.64
C LEU A 522 2.23 3.79 19.13
N VAL A 523 2.85 3.33 20.18
CA VAL A 523 2.54 2.02 20.79
C VAL A 523 2.14 2.25 22.23
N ARG A 524 0.99 1.73 22.65
CA ARG A 524 0.60 1.82 24.05
C ARG A 524 1.59 1.05 24.92
N ARG A 525 1.93 1.62 26.10
CA ARG A 525 2.92 1.06 27.03
C ARG A 525 2.54 -0.30 27.60
N ASP A 526 1.28 -0.69 27.50
CA ASP A 526 0.76 -2.00 27.89
C ASP A 526 0.71 -3.01 26.72
N VAL A 527 1.36 -2.70 25.59
CA VAL A 527 1.46 -3.59 24.44
C VAL A 527 2.89 -4.09 24.30
N GLU A 528 3.03 -5.39 24.12
CA GLU A 528 4.31 -6.07 23.86
C GLU A 528 4.30 -6.77 22.51
N GLY A 529 5.46 -7.18 22.02
CA GLY A 529 5.64 -7.90 20.76
C GLY A 529 5.75 -7.03 19.52
N VAL A 530 5.60 -5.70 19.62
CA VAL A 530 5.67 -4.80 18.47
C VAL A 530 7.13 -4.57 18.08
N LEU A 531 7.45 -4.85 16.80
CA LEU A 531 8.78 -4.61 16.22
C LEU A 531 8.66 -3.58 15.10
N PRO A 532 9.12 -2.34 15.30
CA PRO A 532 9.05 -1.29 14.29
C PRO A 532 9.76 -1.69 12.99
N TYR A 533 9.08 -1.51 11.86
CA TYR A 533 9.63 -1.69 10.52
C TYR A 533 9.05 -0.61 9.60
N THR A 534 9.90 -0.03 8.77
CA THR A 534 9.56 1.13 7.95
C THR A 534 9.51 0.85 6.44
N GLY A 535 9.72 -0.40 6.03
CA GLY A 535 9.54 -0.84 4.65
C GLY A 535 8.07 -1.05 4.28
N VAL A 536 7.81 -1.65 3.14
CA VAL A 536 6.48 -1.76 2.50
C VAL A 536 5.40 -2.41 3.40
N SER A 537 5.75 -3.44 4.16
CA SER A 537 4.80 -4.11 5.09
C SER A 537 4.56 -3.35 6.40
N GLY A 538 5.32 -2.27 6.65
CA GLY A 538 5.15 -1.40 7.81
C GLY A 538 5.24 -2.10 9.17
N ILE A 539 4.83 -1.40 10.23
CA ILE A 539 4.87 -1.92 11.60
C ILE A 539 4.01 -3.19 11.78
N GLY A 540 2.95 -3.36 10.97
CA GLY A 540 2.02 -4.49 11.05
C GLY A 540 2.62 -5.84 10.63
N TRP A 541 3.86 -5.90 10.13
CA TRP A 541 4.47 -7.11 9.60
C TRP A 541 4.49 -8.30 10.58
N ASN A 542 4.45 -8.03 11.91
CA ASN A 542 4.41 -9.04 12.96
C ASN A 542 3.23 -8.86 13.93
N MET A 543 2.08 -8.30 13.47
CA MET A 543 0.96 -8.01 14.36
C MET A 543 0.30 -9.26 14.97
N ASP A 544 0.57 -10.43 14.43
CA ASP A 544 0.19 -11.71 15.01
C ASP A 544 0.91 -12.02 16.35
N ARG A 545 1.99 -11.31 16.67
CA ARG A 545 2.74 -11.43 17.92
C ARG A 545 2.42 -10.33 18.93
N TRP A 546 1.61 -9.33 18.56
CA TRP A 546 1.24 -8.26 19.46
C TRP A 546 0.24 -8.73 20.50
N HIS A 547 0.41 -8.30 21.73
CA HIS A 547 -0.54 -8.62 22.79
C HIS A 547 -0.57 -7.54 23.86
N SER A 548 -1.72 -7.41 24.54
CA SER A 548 -1.88 -6.49 25.66
C SER A 548 -1.47 -7.18 26.96
N THR A 549 -0.65 -6.50 27.76
CA THR A 549 -0.29 -6.95 29.11
C THR A 549 -1.27 -6.47 30.19
N ALA A 550 -2.22 -5.59 29.82
CA ALA A 550 -3.28 -5.19 30.73
C ALA A 550 -4.19 -6.39 31.06
N PRO A 551 -4.68 -6.53 32.31
CA PRO A 551 -5.65 -7.55 32.62
C PRO A 551 -6.87 -7.40 31.71
N THR A 552 -7.15 -8.40 30.90
CA THR A 552 -8.44 -8.46 30.23
C THR A 552 -9.46 -8.74 31.32
N ASP A 553 -10.35 -7.80 31.60
CA ASP A 553 -11.58 -8.07 32.35
C ASP A 553 -12.40 -9.06 31.52
N LYS A 554 -12.01 -10.33 31.63
CA LYS A 554 -12.83 -11.44 31.13
C LYS A 554 -13.90 -11.70 32.19
N GLU A 555 -15.08 -11.14 32.00
CA GLU A 555 -16.33 -11.73 32.48
C GLU A 555 -17.35 -11.84 31.35
#